data_7da071bcdba3e16d781fe4cc10fd229f
#
_entry.id   7da071bcdba3e16d781fe4cc10fd229f
#
_cell.length_a   1.000
_cell.length_b   1.000
_cell.length_c   1.000
_cell.angle_alpha   90.00
_cell.angle_beta   90.00
_cell.angle_gamma   90.00
#
_symmetry.space_group_name_H-M   'P 1'
#
loop_
_entity.id
_entity.type
_entity.pdbx_description
1 polymer ?
#
loop_
_entity_poly.entity_id
_entity_poly.type
_entity_poly.pdbx_seq_one_letter_code
_entity_poly.pdbx_strand_id
1 'polypeptide(L)'
;MTMLSTKDKIFQSALELFASQGIQATSTAQISKRAGVASGTLFVHFKSKQELIDTIYLSIKKNAFSDLNENMPNDSSVELQIKNGSRKIVEYFLNNYNEFIFLGLVDNDPMVSEDARAVGFKNFEKSMVDLKQWFTEGHFKDIDFDLLMQINWSTTQTIIKNLKLRNLKKPSKSELNVIWDVMKKSS
;
A
#
# COMPACT_ATOMS: atom_id res chain seq x y z
N MET A 1 -15.51 -9.12 -21.28
CA MET A 1 -14.95 -9.51 -19.95
C MET A 1 -13.70 -10.34 -20.22
N THR A 2 -12.53 -9.82 -19.92
CA THR A 2 -11.28 -10.59 -20.04
C THR A 2 -11.28 -11.68 -18.98
N MET A 3 -11.17 -12.94 -19.37
CA MET A 3 -11.07 -14.04 -18.41
C MET A 3 -9.77 -13.91 -17.63
N LEU A 4 -9.86 -13.89 -16.30
CA LEU A 4 -8.68 -13.90 -15.43
C LEU A 4 -7.83 -15.14 -15.72
N SER A 5 -6.52 -14.97 -15.80
CA SER A 5 -5.58 -16.10 -15.91
C SER A 5 -5.64 -16.97 -14.64
N THR A 6 -5.16 -18.18 -14.72
CA THR A 6 -5.07 -19.08 -13.56
C THR A 6 -4.21 -18.45 -12.44
N LYS A 7 -3.12 -17.80 -12.81
CA LYS A 7 -2.25 -17.06 -11.86
C LYS A 7 -3.02 -15.95 -11.15
N ASP A 8 -3.81 -15.17 -11.90
CA ASP A 8 -4.60 -14.07 -11.32
C ASP A 8 -5.70 -14.59 -10.40
N LYS A 9 -6.35 -15.72 -10.74
CA LYS A 9 -7.35 -16.35 -9.85
C LYS A 9 -6.73 -16.79 -8.52
N ILE A 10 -5.55 -17.39 -8.55
CA ILE A 10 -4.80 -17.79 -7.34
C ILE A 10 -4.44 -16.55 -6.52
N PHE A 11 -3.89 -15.52 -7.17
CA PHE A 11 -3.51 -14.25 -6.54
C PHE A 11 -4.69 -13.61 -5.82
N GLN A 12 -5.81 -13.40 -6.52
CA GLN A 12 -7.01 -12.77 -5.95
C GLN A 12 -7.60 -13.61 -4.80
N SER A 13 -7.66 -14.94 -4.98
CA SER A 13 -8.15 -15.84 -3.93
C SER A 13 -7.29 -15.80 -2.66
N ALA A 14 -5.97 -15.73 -2.83
CA ALA A 14 -5.03 -15.60 -1.71
C ALA A 14 -5.22 -14.26 -0.98
N LEU A 15 -5.26 -13.16 -1.73
CA LEU A 15 -5.45 -11.82 -1.17
C LEU A 15 -6.76 -11.72 -0.37
N GLU A 16 -7.87 -12.24 -0.90
CA GLU A 16 -9.16 -12.25 -0.21
C GLU A 16 -9.12 -13.09 1.08
N LEU A 17 -8.50 -14.28 1.05
CA LEU A 17 -8.36 -15.13 2.24
C LEU A 17 -7.44 -14.50 3.28
N PHE A 18 -6.31 -13.94 2.85
CA PHE A 18 -5.38 -13.26 3.76
C PHE A 18 -6.06 -12.06 4.43
N ALA A 19 -6.79 -11.25 3.67
CA ALA A 19 -7.51 -10.11 4.22
C ALA A 19 -8.64 -10.49 5.18
N SER A 20 -9.32 -11.63 4.96
CA SER A 20 -10.50 -12.02 5.75
C SER A 20 -10.18 -12.84 7.00
N GLN A 21 -9.17 -13.69 6.99
CA GLN A 21 -8.84 -14.61 8.08
C GLN A 21 -7.38 -14.57 8.53
N GLY A 22 -6.56 -13.73 7.90
CA GLY A 22 -5.14 -13.60 8.20
C GLY A 22 -4.27 -14.59 7.43
N ILE A 23 -2.97 -14.27 7.34
CA ILE A 23 -2.01 -15.04 6.55
C ILE A 23 -1.72 -16.40 7.21
N GLN A 24 -1.55 -16.42 8.53
CA GLN A 24 -1.21 -17.66 9.26
C GLN A 24 -2.34 -18.71 9.17
N ALA A 25 -3.59 -18.28 9.28
CA ALA A 25 -4.75 -19.17 9.20
C ALA A 25 -5.10 -19.62 7.78
N THR A 26 -4.43 -19.11 6.76
CA THR A 26 -4.71 -19.43 5.35
C THR A 26 -3.71 -20.46 4.82
N SER A 27 -4.21 -21.63 4.40
CA SER A 27 -3.41 -22.67 3.76
C SER A 27 -3.44 -22.58 2.22
N THR A 28 -2.42 -23.13 1.56
CA THR A 28 -2.39 -23.22 0.08
C THR A 28 -3.51 -24.09 -0.48
N ALA A 29 -3.98 -25.07 0.28
CA ALA A 29 -5.14 -25.88 -0.09
C ALA A 29 -6.44 -25.06 -0.11
N GLN A 30 -6.64 -24.18 0.87
CA GLN A 30 -7.78 -23.25 0.89
C GLN A 30 -7.74 -22.28 -0.29
N ILE A 31 -6.54 -21.76 -0.60
CA ILE A 31 -6.34 -20.85 -1.74
C ILE A 31 -6.69 -21.57 -3.06
N SER A 32 -6.15 -22.78 -3.28
CA SER A 32 -6.43 -23.57 -4.48
C SER A 32 -7.91 -23.88 -4.64
N LYS A 33 -8.58 -24.28 -3.55
CA LYS A 33 -10.02 -24.55 -3.52
C LYS A 33 -10.83 -23.30 -3.89
N ARG A 34 -10.49 -22.13 -3.32
CA ARG A 34 -11.18 -20.87 -3.60
C ARG A 34 -10.94 -20.40 -5.04
N ALA A 35 -9.72 -20.60 -5.57
CA ALA A 35 -9.37 -20.26 -6.95
C ALA A 35 -9.99 -21.21 -7.99
N GLY A 36 -10.59 -22.32 -7.55
CA GLY A 36 -11.15 -23.34 -8.43
C GLY A 36 -10.10 -24.12 -9.23
N VAL A 37 -8.91 -24.35 -8.62
CA VAL A 37 -7.79 -25.06 -9.26
C VAL A 37 -7.34 -26.25 -8.41
N ALA A 38 -6.70 -27.23 -9.03
CA ALA A 38 -6.05 -28.33 -8.32
C ALA A 38 -4.89 -27.80 -7.47
N SER A 39 -4.62 -28.42 -6.31
CA SER A 39 -3.55 -27.99 -5.40
C SER A 39 -2.17 -27.95 -6.09
N GLY A 40 -1.87 -28.90 -6.98
CA GLY A 40 -0.63 -28.89 -7.76
C GLY A 40 -0.51 -27.70 -8.71
N THR A 41 -1.63 -27.19 -9.23
CA THR A 41 -1.65 -26.02 -10.13
C THR A 41 -1.17 -24.74 -9.44
N LEU A 42 -1.47 -24.58 -8.15
CA LEU A 42 -0.94 -23.44 -7.36
C LEU A 42 0.59 -23.47 -7.40
N PHE A 43 1.21 -24.64 -7.16
CA PHE A 43 2.67 -24.77 -7.10
C PHE A 43 3.36 -24.67 -8.46
N VAL A 44 2.62 -24.81 -9.57
CA VAL A 44 3.13 -24.47 -10.91
C VAL A 44 3.34 -22.96 -11.07
N HIS A 45 2.48 -22.13 -10.45
CA HIS A 45 2.54 -20.68 -10.57
C HIS A 45 3.33 -20.00 -9.44
N PHE A 46 3.34 -20.58 -8.25
CA PHE A 46 4.01 -20.05 -7.04
C PHE A 46 4.65 -21.22 -6.30
N LYS A 47 5.98 -21.26 -6.25
CA LYS A 47 6.75 -22.37 -5.65
C LYS A 47 6.44 -22.59 -4.17
N SER A 48 5.96 -21.54 -3.49
CA SER A 48 5.65 -21.57 -2.07
C SER A 48 4.59 -20.54 -1.70
N LYS A 49 4.01 -20.66 -0.51
CA LYS A 49 3.15 -19.61 0.08
C LYS A 49 3.92 -18.30 0.27
N GLN A 50 5.23 -18.39 0.60
CA GLN A 50 6.11 -17.24 0.73
C GLN A 50 6.22 -16.45 -0.58
N GLU A 51 6.50 -17.13 -1.70
CA GLU A 51 6.58 -16.48 -3.02
C GLU A 51 5.25 -15.80 -3.40
N LEU A 52 4.12 -16.41 -3.05
CA LEU A 52 2.80 -15.79 -3.26
C LEU A 52 2.61 -14.53 -2.41
N ILE A 53 3.00 -14.56 -1.14
CA ILE A 53 2.98 -13.40 -0.23
C ILE A 53 3.85 -12.28 -0.79
N ASP A 54 5.08 -12.58 -1.17
CA ASP A 54 6.03 -11.60 -1.72
C ASP A 54 5.51 -11.01 -3.04
N THR A 55 4.93 -11.85 -3.91
CA THR A 55 4.32 -11.39 -5.17
C THR A 55 3.16 -10.43 -4.93
N ILE A 56 2.28 -10.73 -3.96
CA ILE A 56 1.17 -9.85 -3.58
C ILE A 56 1.72 -8.52 -3.04
N TYR A 57 2.68 -8.58 -2.11
CA TYR A 57 3.31 -7.38 -1.54
C TYR A 57 3.91 -6.48 -2.61
N LEU A 58 4.72 -7.04 -3.51
CA LEU A 58 5.37 -6.28 -4.58
C LEU A 58 4.36 -5.67 -5.56
N SER A 59 3.31 -6.42 -5.90
CA SER A 59 2.22 -5.92 -6.76
C SER A 59 1.53 -4.71 -6.13
N ILE A 60 1.19 -4.79 -4.84
CA ILE A 60 0.54 -3.69 -4.11
C ILE A 60 1.47 -2.47 -4.04
N LYS A 61 2.75 -2.67 -3.65
CA LYS A 61 3.73 -1.57 -3.59
C LYS A 61 3.88 -0.88 -4.95
N LYS A 62 3.97 -1.65 -6.02
CA LYS A 62 4.03 -1.09 -7.38
C LYS A 62 2.76 -0.28 -7.71
N ASN A 63 1.58 -0.88 -7.54
CA ASN A 63 0.33 -0.26 -7.99
C ASN A 63 -0.09 0.95 -7.14
N ALA A 64 0.12 0.88 -5.81
CA ALA A 64 -0.27 1.95 -4.91
C ALA A 64 0.64 3.18 -4.97
N PHE A 65 1.92 3.00 -5.34
CA PHE A 65 2.93 4.06 -5.21
C PHE A 65 3.61 4.44 -6.53
N SER A 66 3.35 3.77 -7.68
CA SER A 66 3.99 4.07 -8.96
C SER A 66 3.61 5.44 -9.51
N ASP A 67 2.38 5.87 -9.30
CA ASP A 67 1.79 7.04 -9.95
C ASP A 67 1.75 8.30 -9.07
N LEU A 68 2.37 8.28 -7.89
CA LEU A 68 2.27 9.41 -6.94
C LEU A 68 2.81 10.70 -7.54
N ASN A 69 3.83 10.60 -8.38
CA ASN A 69 4.54 11.74 -8.99
C ASN A 69 4.24 11.93 -10.49
N GLU A 70 3.46 11.06 -11.12
CA GLU A 70 3.09 11.25 -12.52
C GLU A 70 2.09 12.41 -12.68
N ASN A 71 2.38 13.30 -13.63
CA ASN A 71 1.54 14.46 -13.99
C ASN A 71 1.42 15.56 -12.91
N MET A 72 2.36 15.65 -11.97
CA MET A 72 2.43 16.81 -11.08
C MET A 72 3.21 17.94 -11.74
N PRO A 73 2.67 19.17 -11.77
CA PRO A 73 3.44 20.33 -12.23
C PRO A 73 4.68 20.51 -11.33
N ASN A 74 5.85 20.73 -11.96
CA ASN A 74 7.13 20.88 -11.22
C ASN A 74 7.18 22.12 -10.31
N ASP A 75 6.30 23.09 -10.51
CA ASP A 75 6.18 24.35 -9.76
C ASP A 75 5.13 24.30 -8.64
N SER A 76 4.54 23.14 -8.41
CA SER A 76 3.53 22.97 -7.36
C SER A 76 4.17 23.10 -5.97
N SER A 77 3.47 23.76 -5.03
CA SER A 77 3.92 23.80 -3.63
C SER A 77 4.04 22.42 -3.01
N VAL A 78 4.97 22.24 -2.06
CA VAL A 78 5.14 20.98 -1.30
C VAL A 78 3.81 20.52 -0.68
N GLU A 79 3.04 21.44 -0.10
CA GLU A 79 1.72 21.14 0.44
C GLU A 79 0.79 20.50 -0.61
N LEU A 80 0.73 21.09 -1.80
CA LEU A 80 -0.15 20.58 -2.87
C LEU A 80 0.30 19.19 -3.32
N GLN A 81 1.61 18.97 -3.44
CA GLN A 81 2.18 17.69 -3.84
C GLN A 81 1.86 16.61 -2.81
N ILE A 82 2.08 16.86 -1.53
CA ILE A 82 1.73 15.93 -0.42
C ILE A 82 0.23 15.61 -0.43
N LYS A 83 -0.63 16.61 -0.51
CA LYS A 83 -2.09 16.40 -0.51
C LYS A 83 -2.56 15.60 -1.74
N ASN A 84 -1.99 15.82 -2.91
CA ASN A 84 -2.35 15.07 -4.11
C ASN A 84 -1.86 13.63 -4.05
N GLY A 85 -0.62 13.39 -3.64
CA GLY A 85 -0.10 12.03 -3.44
C GLY A 85 -0.93 11.27 -2.41
N SER A 86 -1.21 11.89 -1.27
CA SER A 86 -2.06 11.30 -0.21
C SER A 86 -3.46 10.97 -0.71
N ARG A 87 -4.07 11.86 -1.52
CA ARG A 87 -5.38 11.58 -2.14
C ARG A 87 -5.33 10.32 -3.00
N LYS A 88 -4.34 10.20 -3.88
CA LYS A 88 -4.17 9.03 -4.75
C LYS A 88 -4.04 7.74 -3.93
N ILE A 89 -3.22 7.75 -2.88
CA ILE A 89 -3.05 6.60 -1.97
C ILE A 89 -4.37 6.23 -1.30
N VAL A 90 -5.09 7.21 -0.74
CA VAL A 90 -6.36 6.98 -0.05
C VAL A 90 -7.40 6.40 -1.02
N GLU A 91 -7.57 7.00 -2.20
CA GLU A 91 -8.52 6.54 -3.21
C GLU A 91 -8.17 5.14 -3.72
N TYR A 92 -6.87 4.86 -3.95
CA TYR A 92 -6.41 3.53 -4.34
C TYR A 92 -6.82 2.47 -3.31
N PHE A 93 -6.52 2.67 -2.04
CA PHE A 93 -6.83 1.69 -1.00
C PHE A 93 -8.31 1.60 -0.64
N LEU A 94 -9.09 2.66 -0.84
CA LEU A 94 -10.55 2.56 -0.73
C LEU A 94 -11.15 1.67 -1.83
N ASN A 95 -10.57 1.68 -3.02
CA ASN A 95 -10.99 0.82 -4.12
C ASN A 95 -10.41 -0.61 -4.03
N ASN A 96 -9.26 -0.77 -3.37
CA ASN A 96 -8.53 -2.04 -3.22
C ASN A 96 -8.37 -2.40 -1.73
N TYR A 97 -9.48 -2.45 -0.99
CA TYR A 97 -9.44 -2.52 0.47
C TYR A 97 -8.80 -3.81 1.03
N ASN A 98 -8.90 -4.94 0.31
CA ASN A 98 -8.21 -6.17 0.70
C ASN A 98 -6.68 -6.01 0.64
N GLU A 99 -6.16 -5.23 -0.30
CA GLU A 99 -4.74 -4.90 -0.39
C GLU A 99 -4.30 -4.02 0.79
N PHE A 100 -5.14 -3.07 1.20
CA PHE A 100 -4.92 -2.27 2.41
C PHE A 100 -4.84 -3.14 3.68
N ILE A 101 -5.78 -4.08 3.84
CA ILE A 101 -5.78 -5.02 4.97
C ILE A 101 -4.52 -5.88 4.93
N PHE A 102 -4.17 -6.44 3.75
CA PHE A 102 -2.98 -7.27 3.59
C PHE A 102 -1.70 -6.52 3.98
N LEU A 103 -1.50 -5.27 3.52
CA LEU A 103 -0.34 -4.47 3.93
C LEU A 103 -0.28 -4.30 5.44
N GLY A 104 -1.42 -4.01 6.09
CA GLY A 104 -1.47 -3.90 7.54
C GLY A 104 -1.09 -5.18 8.29
N LEU A 105 -1.29 -6.35 7.68
CA LEU A 105 -0.86 -7.64 8.25
C LEU A 105 0.65 -7.87 8.14
N VAL A 106 1.31 -7.30 7.12
CA VAL A 106 2.73 -7.56 6.83
C VAL A 106 3.68 -6.40 7.16
N ASP A 107 3.16 -5.21 7.49
CA ASP A 107 3.98 -4.00 7.72
C ASP A 107 5.03 -4.20 8.82
N ASN A 108 4.71 -4.96 9.87
CA ASN A 108 5.60 -5.22 11.00
C ASN A 108 5.89 -6.73 11.23
N ASP A 109 5.59 -7.58 10.25
CA ASP A 109 5.71 -9.03 10.38
C ASP A 109 6.80 -9.55 9.42
N PRO A 110 7.68 -10.49 9.83
CA PRO A 110 8.69 -11.10 8.95
C PRO A 110 8.11 -11.97 7.82
N MET A 111 6.80 -11.95 7.62
CA MET A 111 6.10 -12.71 6.56
C MET A 111 6.44 -12.28 5.14
N VAL A 112 6.96 -11.08 4.92
CA VAL A 112 7.52 -10.66 3.63
C VAL A 112 9.02 -10.84 3.68
N SER A 113 9.61 -11.49 2.68
CA SER A 113 11.05 -11.69 2.60
C SER A 113 11.81 -10.35 2.57
N GLU A 114 13.06 -10.34 3.07
CA GLU A 114 13.92 -9.16 3.03
C GLU A 114 14.15 -8.67 1.60
N ASP A 115 14.34 -9.60 0.65
CA ASP A 115 14.50 -9.29 -0.77
C ASP A 115 13.25 -8.58 -1.33
N ALA A 116 12.06 -9.08 -1.02
CA ALA A 116 10.82 -8.44 -1.46
C ALA A 116 10.63 -7.05 -0.81
N ARG A 117 11.03 -6.86 0.46
CA ARG A 117 11.01 -5.55 1.10
C ARG A 117 11.96 -4.58 0.42
N ALA A 118 13.18 -4.99 0.12
CA ALA A 118 14.17 -4.17 -0.58
C ALA A 118 13.69 -3.75 -1.97
N VAL A 119 13.10 -4.68 -2.74
CA VAL A 119 12.51 -4.38 -4.06
C VAL A 119 11.28 -3.48 -3.94
N GLY A 120 10.41 -3.74 -2.96
CA GLY A 120 9.22 -2.91 -2.71
C GLY A 120 9.58 -1.46 -2.35
N PHE A 121 10.69 -1.26 -1.63
CA PHE A 121 11.22 0.07 -1.31
C PHE A 121 11.66 0.83 -2.57
N LYS A 122 12.33 0.15 -3.52
CA LYS A 122 12.76 0.79 -4.79
C LYS A 122 11.59 1.35 -5.59
N ASN A 123 10.43 0.72 -5.54
CA ASN A 123 9.23 1.24 -6.21
C ASN A 123 8.73 2.58 -5.63
N PHE A 124 9.15 2.90 -4.41
CA PHE A 124 8.81 4.13 -3.70
C PHE A 124 10.00 5.12 -3.63
N GLU A 125 11.18 4.73 -4.11
CA GLU A 125 12.44 5.46 -3.94
C GLU A 125 12.37 6.89 -4.47
N LYS A 126 11.76 7.12 -5.64
CA LYS A 126 11.63 8.46 -6.22
C LYS A 126 10.84 9.39 -5.30
N SER A 127 9.70 8.94 -4.80
CA SER A 127 8.90 9.73 -3.85
C SER A 127 9.63 9.97 -2.54
N MET A 128 10.46 9.03 -2.10
CA MET A 128 11.29 9.19 -0.90
C MET A 128 12.42 10.20 -1.09
N VAL A 129 12.99 10.31 -2.30
CA VAL A 129 13.99 11.33 -2.62
C VAL A 129 13.37 12.72 -2.49
N ASP A 130 12.21 12.96 -3.10
CA ASP A 130 11.51 14.24 -3.02
C ASP A 130 11.15 14.58 -1.55
N LEU A 131 10.62 13.63 -0.80
CA LEU A 131 10.28 13.81 0.62
C LEU A 131 11.50 14.15 1.49
N LYS A 132 12.64 13.49 1.27
CA LYS A 132 13.90 13.78 1.98
C LYS A 132 14.45 15.15 1.61
N GLN A 133 14.37 15.54 0.34
CA GLN A 133 14.74 16.88 -0.11
C GLN A 133 13.92 17.94 0.63
N TRP A 134 12.57 17.84 0.61
CA TRP A 134 11.70 18.79 1.29
C TRP A 134 11.90 18.81 2.81
N PHE A 135 12.24 17.67 3.41
CA PHE A 135 12.62 17.60 4.81
C PHE A 135 13.89 18.42 5.08
N THR A 136 14.93 18.27 4.24
CA THR A 136 16.20 19.02 4.35
C THR A 136 15.98 20.52 4.13
N GLU A 137 15.06 20.89 3.24
CA GLU A 137 14.66 22.28 2.97
C GLU A 137 13.85 22.91 4.10
N GLY A 138 13.47 22.13 5.11
CA GLY A 138 12.78 22.60 6.31
C GLY A 138 11.27 22.83 6.16
N HIS A 139 10.63 22.18 5.19
CA HIS A 139 9.18 22.23 5.00
C HIS A 139 8.41 21.46 6.08
N PHE A 140 9.05 20.50 6.73
CA PHE A 140 8.43 19.60 7.70
C PHE A 140 8.91 19.87 9.14
N LYS A 141 8.22 19.24 10.10
CA LYS A 141 8.60 19.25 11.51
C LYS A 141 10.02 18.74 11.69
N ASP A 142 10.75 19.38 12.60
CA ASP A 142 12.12 19.00 12.98
C ASP A 142 12.08 17.84 13.99
N ILE A 143 11.79 16.66 13.48
CA ILE A 143 11.80 15.37 14.20
C ILE A 143 12.50 14.35 13.31
N ASP A 144 12.80 13.18 13.83
CA ASP A 144 13.36 12.08 13.02
C ASP A 144 12.50 11.83 11.76
N PHE A 145 13.16 11.72 10.61
CA PHE A 145 12.47 11.59 9.32
C PHE A 145 11.64 10.30 9.23
N ASP A 146 12.17 9.18 9.73
CA ASP A 146 11.46 7.90 9.68
C ASP A 146 10.25 7.92 10.62
N LEU A 147 10.38 8.56 11.78
CA LEU A 147 9.26 8.79 12.70
C LEU A 147 8.19 9.67 12.04
N LEU A 148 8.57 10.73 11.34
CA LEU A 148 7.64 11.59 10.61
C LEU A 148 6.85 10.79 9.56
N MET A 149 7.53 9.93 8.80
CA MET A 149 6.90 9.07 7.78
C MET A 149 5.96 8.03 8.42
N GLN A 150 6.31 7.48 9.57
CA GLN A 150 5.44 6.56 10.32
C GLN A 150 4.17 7.27 10.83
N ILE A 151 4.29 8.48 11.36
CA ILE A 151 3.14 9.30 11.80
C ILE A 151 2.24 9.60 10.60
N ASN A 152 2.82 10.02 9.48
CA ASN A 152 2.07 10.31 8.25
C ASN A 152 1.32 9.06 7.75
N TRP A 153 1.99 7.91 7.69
CA TRP A 153 1.37 6.66 7.26
C TRP A 153 0.26 6.21 8.19
N SER A 154 0.47 6.27 9.51
CA SER A 154 -0.54 5.93 10.52
C SER A 154 -1.78 6.84 10.43
N THR A 155 -1.56 8.14 10.17
CA THR A 155 -2.64 9.10 9.92
C THR A 155 -3.44 8.73 8.67
N THR A 156 -2.74 8.43 7.58
CA THR A 156 -3.34 8.02 6.31
C THR A 156 -4.16 6.73 6.46
N GLN A 157 -3.62 5.72 7.16
CA GLN A 157 -4.33 4.47 7.47
C GLN A 157 -5.61 4.74 8.28
N THR A 158 -5.56 5.62 9.27
CA THR A 158 -6.71 5.99 10.09
C THR A 158 -7.81 6.64 9.24
N ILE A 159 -7.42 7.52 8.32
CA ILE A 159 -8.36 8.16 7.38
C ILE A 159 -9.00 7.11 6.45
N ILE A 160 -8.21 6.20 5.86
CA ILE A 160 -8.73 5.12 5.01
C ILE A 160 -9.76 4.27 5.76
N LYS A 161 -9.44 3.84 6.99
CA LYS A 161 -10.36 3.04 7.83
C LYS A 161 -11.66 3.81 8.12
N ASN A 162 -11.57 5.08 8.50
CA ASN A 162 -12.73 5.93 8.78
C ASN A 162 -13.61 6.13 7.54
N LEU A 163 -13.01 6.45 6.39
CA LEU A 163 -13.73 6.61 5.13
C LEU A 163 -14.44 5.31 4.70
N LYS A 164 -13.77 4.17 4.88
CA LYS A 164 -14.36 2.86 4.59
C LYS A 164 -15.58 2.58 5.45
N LEU A 165 -15.50 2.84 6.77
CA LEU A 165 -16.64 2.69 7.69
C LEU A 165 -17.83 3.58 7.32
N ARG A 166 -17.56 4.77 6.80
CA ARG A 166 -18.57 5.73 6.32
C ARG A 166 -19.01 5.48 4.88
N ASN A 167 -18.51 4.41 4.24
CA ASN A 167 -18.77 4.07 2.83
C ASN A 167 -18.45 5.21 1.84
N LEU A 168 -17.41 5.99 2.13
CA LEU A 168 -16.92 7.06 1.28
C LEU A 168 -15.82 6.55 0.34
N LYS A 169 -15.74 7.14 -0.86
CA LYS A 169 -14.81 6.70 -1.91
C LYS A 169 -13.59 7.61 -2.11
N LYS A 170 -13.58 8.77 -1.47
CA LYS A 170 -12.51 9.75 -1.58
C LYS A 170 -12.40 10.59 -0.31
N PRO A 171 -11.20 11.11 0.01
CA PRO A 171 -11.02 12.03 1.13
C PRO A 171 -11.54 13.42 0.79
N SER A 172 -12.04 14.12 1.80
CA SER A 172 -12.38 15.54 1.75
C SER A 172 -11.10 16.41 1.85
N LYS A 173 -11.25 17.72 1.58
CA LYS A 173 -10.17 18.69 1.82
C LYS A 173 -9.72 18.69 3.29
N SER A 174 -10.65 18.55 4.22
CA SER A 174 -10.34 18.52 5.66
C SER A 174 -9.44 17.35 6.03
N GLU A 175 -9.71 16.13 5.53
CA GLU A 175 -8.92 14.95 5.79
C GLU A 175 -7.52 15.07 5.18
N LEU A 176 -7.39 15.64 3.97
CA LEU A 176 -6.09 15.94 3.36
C LEU A 176 -5.31 17.02 4.12
N ASN A 177 -6.00 18.00 4.71
CA ASN A 177 -5.36 18.98 5.58
C ASN A 177 -4.77 18.29 6.83
N VAL A 178 -5.47 17.34 7.44
CA VAL A 178 -4.94 16.60 8.60
C VAL A 178 -3.64 15.90 8.24
N ILE A 179 -3.54 15.25 7.06
CA ILE A 179 -2.30 14.61 6.61
C ILE A 179 -1.16 15.63 6.47
N TRP A 180 -1.43 16.79 5.91
CA TRP A 180 -0.44 17.85 5.79
C TRP A 180 -0.05 18.43 7.16
N ASP A 181 -1.01 18.69 8.03
CA ASP A 181 -0.80 19.32 9.34
C ASP A 181 0.04 18.46 10.30
N VAL A 182 -0.01 17.14 10.16
CA VAL A 182 0.88 16.27 10.94
C VAL A 182 2.34 16.34 10.49
N MET A 183 2.59 16.72 9.24
CA MET A 183 3.93 16.79 8.65
C MET A 183 4.55 18.18 8.68
N LYS A 184 3.78 19.22 8.36
CA LYS A 184 4.28 20.59 8.16
C LYS A 184 4.95 21.17 9.40
N LYS A 185 5.98 21.96 9.19
CA LYS A 185 6.58 22.80 10.24
C LYS A 185 5.53 23.81 10.75
N SER A 186 5.45 23.97 12.05
CA SER A 186 4.65 25.06 12.65
C SER A 186 5.27 26.41 12.31
N SER A 187 4.45 27.33 11.86
CA SER A 187 4.85 28.73 11.63
C SER A 187 5.23 29.40 12.95
#